data_928eabb3f35194778e8b0cd54e121809
#
_entry.id   928eabb3f35194778e8b0cd54e121809
#
_cell.length_a   1.000
_cell.length_b   1.000
_cell.length_c   1.000
_cell.angle_alpha   90.00
_cell.angle_beta   90.00
_cell.angle_gamma   90.00
#
_symmetry.space_group_name_H-M   'P 1'
#
loop_
_entity.id
_entity.type
_entity.pdbx_description
1 polymer ?
#
loop_
_entity_poly.entity_id
_entity_poly.type
_entity_poly.pdbx_seq_one_letter_code
_entity_poly.pdbx_strand_id
1 'polypeptide(L)'
;MIKRLDSKYEKKVIDYLNIEKEINTFNLQELKNYGFDNVFYKVYSDIDEDGNIKGILFKCFEYLTFYSYGEFDVDKFCEFIISDIEFNEISGKTECVEAIARKLGLLKYRKVHLCRLDYIDDIEKNINPNLKLKKINIFNIKKVVKLYEEIGEFQNTTIESLRSNLKSGRGYCIEERKKVISMAKSTAENDNTAMIIGVGTHPEYRNQGLASK
;
A
#
# COMPACT_ATOMS: atom_id res chain seq x y z
N MET A 1 21.09 -9.45 16.46
CA MET A 1 19.89 -10.32 16.60
C MET A 1 18.66 -9.50 16.26
N ILE A 2 17.76 -10.07 15.43
CA ILE A 2 16.49 -9.39 15.13
C ILE A 2 15.61 -9.41 16.36
N LYS A 3 15.03 -8.29 16.70
CA LYS A 3 14.17 -8.15 17.87
C LYS A 3 12.86 -7.47 17.51
N ARG A 4 11.80 -7.83 18.24
CA ARG A 4 10.54 -7.10 18.20
C ARG A 4 10.74 -5.72 18.83
N LEU A 5 10.28 -4.68 18.14
CA LEU A 5 10.33 -3.31 18.64
C LEU A 5 9.05 -2.99 19.43
N ASP A 6 9.19 -2.06 20.37
CA ASP A 6 8.12 -1.46 21.17
C ASP A 6 8.06 0.05 20.94
N SER A 7 7.14 0.73 21.62
CA SER A 7 6.91 2.17 21.50
C SER A 7 8.14 3.05 21.81
N LYS A 8 9.14 2.53 22.55
CA LYS A 8 10.39 3.26 22.82
C LYS A 8 11.19 3.51 21.55
N TYR A 9 10.99 2.69 20.51
CA TYR A 9 11.65 2.82 19.21
C TYR A 9 10.88 3.68 18.21
N GLU A 10 9.68 4.18 18.55
CA GLU A 10 8.77 4.87 17.62
C GLU A 10 9.47 5.99 16.86
N LYS A 11 10.09 6.94 17.57
CA LYS A 11 10.81 8.04 16.95
C LYS A 11 11.90 7.55 15.98
N LYS A 12 12.70 6.58 16.43
CA LYS A 12 13.79 6.03 15.62
C LYS A 12 13.29 5.33 14.36
N VAL A 13 12.20 4.59 14.46
CA VAL A 13 11.55 3.92 13.31
C VAL A 13 10.99 4.96 12.34
N ILE A 14 10.29 5.97 12.83
CA ILE A 14 9.76 7.05 12.00
C ILE A 14 10.89 7.80 11.29
N ASP A 15 11.96 8.16 11.99
CA ASP A 15 13.12 8.85 11.42
C ASP A 15 13.77 8.00 10.32
N TYR A 16 13.93 6.69 10.54
CA TYR A 16 14.49 5.75 9.57
C TYR A 16 13.60 5.58 8.32
N LEU A 17 12.29 5.47 8.49
CA LEU A 17 11.36 5.35 7.37
C LEU A 17 11.27 6.64 6.55
N ASN A 18 11.47 7.79 7.18
CA ASN A 18 11.45 9.09 6.52
C ASN A 18 12.67 9.35 5.63
N ILE A 19 13.72 8.54 5.68
CA ILE A 19 14.85 8.62 4.72
C ILE A 19 14.35 8.45 3.28
N GLU A 20 13.41 7.51 3.07
CA GLU A 20 12.71 7.28 1.79
C GLU A 20 11.20 7.27 2.05
N LYS A 21 10.65 8.40 2.47
CA LYS A 21 9.25 8.53 2.94
C LYS A 21 8.22 8.11 1.91
N GLU A 22 8.50 8.32 0.63
CA GLU A 22 7.60 7.95 -0.46
C GLU A 22 7.45 6.43 -0.55
N ILE A 23 8.55 5.70 -0.47
CA ILE A 23 8.56 4.23 -0.45
C ILE A 23 7.85 3.71 0.80
N ASN A 24 8.05 4.40 1.92
CA ASN A 24 7.55 4.00 3.24
C ASN A 24 6.20 4.61 3.61
N THR A 25 5.51 5.29 2.69
CA THR A 25 4.21 5.96 2.99
C THR A 25 3.23 5.00 3.65
N PHE A 26 3.14 3.77 3.15
CA PHE A 26 2.24 2.76 3.69
C PHE A 26 2.68 2.30 5.09
N ASN A 27 3.96 1.99 5.29
CA ASN A 27 4.51 1.58 6.58
C ASN A 27 4.34 2.67 7.65
N LEU A 28 4.57 3.93 7.30
CA LEU A 28 4.37 5.08 8.18
C LEU A 28 2.90 5.22 8.60
N GLN A 29 1.98 5.02 7.65
CA GLN A 29 0.55 5.09 7.95
C GLN A 29 0.07 3.92 8.82
N GLU A 30 0.53 2.69 8.55
CA GLU A 30 0.19 1.53 9.37
C GLU A 30 0.74 1.67 10.79
N LEU A 31 1.98 2.14 10.93
CA LEU A 31 2.57 2.41 12.24
C LEU A 31 1.75 3.45 13.02
N LYS A 32 1.32 4.52 12.36
CA LYS A 32 0.44 5.53 12.96
C LYS A 32 -0.92 4.96 13.38
N ASN A 33 -1.48 4.05 12.59
CA ASN A 33 -2.81 3.48 12.85
C ASN A 33 -2.79 2.41 13.96
N TYR A 34 -1.74 1.60 14.01
CA TYR A 34 -1.70 0.37 14.83
C TYR A 34 -0.72 0.45 15.99
N GLY A 35 0.31 1.29 15.90
CA GLY A 35 1.36 1.37 16.92
C GLY A 35 2.17 0.08 17.03
N PHE A 36 2.89 -0.08 18.13
CA PHE A 36 3.75 -1.26 18.38
C PHE A 36 3.10 -2.37 19.20
N ASP A 37 2.04 -2.05 19.93
CA ASP A 37 1.40 -2.96 20.90
C ASP A 37 0.20 -3.73 20.34
N ASN A 38 0.05 -3.73 19.02
CA ASN A 38 -1.06 -4.39 18.35
C ASN A 38 -0.83 -5.92 18.24
N VAL A 39 -1.91 -6.69 18.31
CA VAL A 39 -1.84 -8.17 18.24
C VAL A 39 -1.51 -8.65 16.84
N PHE A 40 -2.09 -8.02 15.80
CA PHE A 40 -1.93 -8.42 14.41
C PHE A 40 -0.89 -7.59 13.65
N TYR A 41 -0.37 -6.50 14.26
CA TYR A 41 0.68 -5.67 13.67
C TYR A 41 1.92 -5.70 14.55
N LYS A 42 3.03 -6.11 13.98
CA LYS A 42 4.30 -6.26 14.71
C LYS A 42 5.43 -5.66 13.89
N VAL A 43 6.38 -5.07 14.58
CA VAL A 43 7.57 -4.46 13.98
C VAL A 43 8.81 -5.15 14.53
N TYR A 44 9.66 -5.63 13.62
CA TYR A 44 10.92 -6.28 13.95
C TYR A 44 12.08 -5.54 13.26
N SER A 45 13.23 -5.52 13.88
CA SER A 45 14.39 -4.86 13.30
C SER A 45 15.69 -5.52 13.74
N ASP A 46 16.68 -5.49 12.85
CA ASP A 46 18.06 -5.65 13.21
C ASP A 46 18.65 -4.28 13.55
N ILE A 47 19.16 -4.16 14.77
CA ILE A 47 19.78 -2.93 15.29
C ILE A 47 21.22 -3.29 15.63
N ASP A 48 22.18 -2.50 15.11
CA ASP A 48 23.59 -2.68 15.40
C ASP A 48 23.98 -2.22 16.82
N GLU A 49 25.27 -2.36 17.17
CA GLU A 49 25.79 -2.01 18.49
C GLU A 49 25.70 -0.51 18.77
N ASP A 50 25.77 0.32 17.74
CA ASP A 50 25.60 1.78 17.83
C ASP A 50 24.11 2.17 17.91
N GLY A 51 23.23 1.19 17.83
CA GLY A 51 21.79 1.37 17.89
C GLY A 51 21.15 1.76 16.57
N ASN A 52 21.82 1.67 15.41
CA ASN A 52 21.24 2.01 14.11
C ASN A 52 20.42 0.85 13.54
N ILE A 53 19.30 1.19 12.89
CA ILE A 53 18.47 0.24 12.17
C ILE A 53 19.18 -0.16 10.87
N LYS A 54 19.42 -1.48 10.68
CA LYS A 54 19.97 -2.06 9.45
C LYS A 54 18.91 -2.59 8.51
N GLY A 55 17.77 -2.96 9.05
CA GLY A 55 16.61 -3.39 8.29
C GLY A 55 15.41 -3.50 9.21
N ILE A 56 14.23 -3.35 8.64
CA ILE A 56 12.98 -3.35 9.38
C ILE A 56 11.95 -4.22 8.66
N LEU A 57 11.27 -5.07 9.42
CA LEU A 57 10.24 -5.99 8.95
C LEU A 57 8.94 -5.67 9.69
N PHE A 58 7.91 -5.39 8.94
CA PHE A 58 6.55 -5.22 9.44
C PHE A 58 5.75 -6.49 9.14
N LYS A 59 5.02 -6.97 10.12
CA LYS A 59 4.03 -8.02 9.94
C LYS A 59 2.65 -7.45 10.23
N CYS A 60 1.77 -7.52 9.23
CA CYS A 60 0.37 -7.16 9.37
C CYS A 60 -0.47 -8.37 8.98
N PHE A 61 -1.07 -9.06 9.96
CA PHE A 61 -1.66 -10.40 9.78
C PHE A 61 -0.65 -11.37 9.16
N GLU A 62 -0.90 -11.85 7.94
CA GLU A 62 -0.05 -12.79 7.19
C GLU A 62 0.77 -12.09 6.08
N TYR A 63 0.77 -10.75 6.07
CA TYR A 63 1.53 -9.94 5.12
C TYR A 63 2.77 -9.39 5.77
N LEU A 64 3.90 -9.50 5.07
CA LEU A 64 5.16 -8.90 5.47
C LEU A 64 5.49 -7.71 4.56
N THR A 65 6.04 -6.66 5.16
CA THR A 65 6.68 -5.58 4.42
C THR A 65 8.09 -5.40 4.94
N PHE A 66 9.07 -5.44 4.05
CA PHE A 66 10.47 -5.28 4.41
C PHE A 66 11.06 -4.02 3.78
N TYR A 67 11.84 -3.31 4.58
CA TYR A 67 12.57 -2.12 4.13
C TYR A 67 13.97 -2.08 4.73
N SER A 68 14.95 -1.74 3.88
CA SER A 68 16.27 -1.28 4.30
C SER A 68 16.73 -0.12 3.42
N TYR A 69 17.34 0.89 4.04
CA TYR A 69 17.93 2.02 3.32
C TYR A 69 19.29 1.65 2.69
N GLY A 70 20.04 0.77 3.35
CA GLY A 70 21.36 0.34 2.91
C GLY A 70 21.52 -1.16 2.95
N GLU A 71 22.75 -1.61 3.15
CA GLU A 71 23.06 -3.03 3.31
C GLU A 71 22.41 -3.59 4.59
N PHE A 72 21.94 -4.81 4.49
CA PHE A 72 21.35 -5.56 5.60
C PHE A 72 21.76 -7.03 5.52
N ASP A 73 21.70 -7.73 6.63
CA ASP A 73 22.03 -9.14 6.73
C ASP A 73 20.84 -9.99 6.25
N VAL A 74 20.91 -10.43 4.99
CA VAL A 74 19.87 -11.24 4.33
C VAL A 74 19.69 -12.58 5.05
N ASP A 75 20.77 -13.22 5.44
CA ASP A 75 20.74 -14.55 6.05
C ASP A 75 20.04 -14.47 7.41
N LYS A 76 20.38 -13.50 8.21
CA LYS A 76 19.78 -13.23 9.51
C LYS A 76 18.27 -12.98 9.44
N PHE A 77 17.81 -12.20 8.45
CA PHE A 77 16.37 -11.97 8.26
C PHE A 77 15.66 -13.21 7.74
N CYS A 78 16.26 -13.96 6.83
CA CYS A 78 15.67 -15.20 6.32
C CYS A 78 15.55 -16.27 7.42
N GLU A 79 16.58 -16.47 8.23
CA GLU A 79 16.52 -17.37 9.39
C GLU A 79 15.39 -16.98 10.35
N PHE A 80 15.30 -15.70 10.69
CA PHE A 80 14.24 -15.19 11.54
C PHE A 80 12.84 -15.40 10.95
N ILE A 81 12.66 -15.13 9.65
CA ILE A 81 11.36 -15.31 8.97
C ILE A 81 10.97 -16.79 8.99
N ILE A 82 11.89 -17.70 8.68
CA ILE A 82 11.60 -19.15 8.65
C ILE A 82 11.25 -19.68 10.05
N SER A 83 11.95 -19.24 11.08
CA SER A 83 11.79 -19.79 12.44
C SER A 83 10.59 -19.24 13.18
N ASP A 84 10.22 -17.97 12.94
CA ASP A 84 9.34 -17.23 13.84
C ASP A 84 8.07 -16.68 13.19
N ILE A 85 7.95 -16.73 11.84
CA ILE A 85 6.89 -16.01 11.14
C ILE A 85 6.20 -16.86 10.08
N GLU A 86 4.91 -17.08 10.25
CA GLU A 86 4.03 -17.52 9.16
C GLU A 86 3.59 -16.34 8.33
N PHE A 87 3.69 -16.44 6.99
CA PHE A 87 3.30 -15.39 6.06
C PHE A 87 2.86 -15.96 4.70
N ASN A 88 2.04 -15.19 3.99
CA ASN A 88 1.59 -15.51 2.64
C ASN A 88 2.30 -14.68 1.57
N GLU A 89 2.68 -13.46 1.89
CA GLU A 89 3.29 -12.52 0.95
C GLU A 89 4.32 -11.64 1.66
N ILE A 90 5.40 -11.33 0.96
CA ILE A 90 6.37 -10.30 1.35
C ILE A 90 6.48 -9.24 0.27
N SER A 91 6.41 -7.98 0.67
CA SER A 91 6.51 -6.81 -0.20
C SER A 91 7.57 -5.83 0.30
N GLY A 92 7.96 -4.87 -0.52
CA GLY A 92 8.89 -3.81 -0.15
C GLY A 92 9.78 -3.36 -1.30
N LYS A 93 10.87 -2.71 -0.97
CA LYS A 93 11.86 -2.24 -1.94
C LYS A 93 12.44 -3.42 -2.74
N THR A 94 12.46 -3.28 -4.07
CA THR A 94 12.77 -4.40 -4.99
C THR A 94 14.06 -5.11 -4.61
N GLU A 95 15.14 -4.37 -4.40
CA GLU A 95 16.47 -4.94 -4.10
C GLU A 95 16.44 -5.76 -2.81
N CYS A 96 15.73 -5.28 -1.82
CA CYS A 96 15.60 -5.94 -0.51
C CYS A 96 14.78 -7.23 -0.62
N VAL A 97 13.61 -7.13 -1.23
CA VAL A 97 12.68 -8.27 -1.33
C VAL A 97 13.23 -9.35 -2.27
N GLU A 98 13.91 -8.97 -3.38
CA GLU A 98 14.54 -9.95 -4.26
C GLU A 98 15.65 -10.76 -3.56
N ALA A 99 16.45 -10.10 -2.70
CA ALA A 99 17.48 -10.79 -1.93
C ALA A 99 16.87 -11.83 -0.97
N ILE A 100 15.85 -11.43 -0.22
CA ILE A 100 15.12 -12.32 0.69
C ILE A 100 14.39 -13.43 -0.09
N ALA A 101 13.66 -13.09 -1.14
CA ALA A 101 12.89 -14.05 -1.95
C ALA A 101 13.79 -15.13 -2.58
N ARG A 102 14.94 -14.74 -3.09
CA ARG A 102 15.94 -15.68 -3.65
C ARG A 102 16.42 -16.65 -2.59
N LYS A 103 16.74 -16.18 -1.39
CA LYS A 103 17.20 -17.01 -0.28
C LYS A 103 16.13 -17.95 0.26
N LEU A 104 14.88 -17.48 0.34
CA LEU A 104 13.72 -18.25 0.79
C LEU A 104 13.16 -19.19 -0.29
N GLY A 105 13.65 -19.13 -1.54
CA GLY A 105 13.14 -19.94 -2.65
C GLY A 105 11.73 -19.56 -3.10
N LEU A 106 11.33 -18.30 -2.94
CA LEU A 106 10.00 -17.82 -3.36
C LEU A 106 9.95 -17.68 -4.88
N LEU A 107 9.06 -18.43 -5.53
CA LEU A 107 9.03 -18.59 -6.99
C LEU A 107 8.12 -17.59 -7.71
N LYS A 108 7.19 -16.97 -7.00
CA LYS A 108 6.22 -16.04 -7.61
C LYS A 108 6.45 -14.63 -7.09
N TYR A 109 6.72 -13.70 -8.00
CA TYR A 109 6.85 -12.29 -7.66
C TYR A 109 6.27 -11.40 -8.74
N ARG A 110 5.90 -10.18 -8.35
CA ARG A 110 5.46 -9.12 -9.25
C ARG A 110 6.19 -7.83 -8.92
N LYS A 111 6.87 -7.25 -9.91
CA LYS A 111 7.43 -5.90 -9.80
C LYS A 111 6.37 -4.87 -10.11
N VAL A 112 6.32 -3.81 -9.33
CA VAL A 112 5.47 -2.65 -9.55
C VAL A 112 6.31 -1.39 -9.53
N HIS A 113 5.87 -0.36 -10.23
CA HIS A 113 6.50 0.95 -10.19
C HIS A 113 5.77 1.82 -9.18
N LEU A 114 6.52 2.38 -8.22
CA LEU A 114 6.03 3.45 -7.38
C LEU A 114 6.31 4.77 -8.10
N CYS A 115 5.26 5.47 -8.50
CA CYS A 115 5.36 6.75 -9.17
C CYS A 115 5.06 7.87 -8.18
N ARG A 116 5.84 8.96 -8.24
CA ARG A 116 5.60 10.16 -7.46
C ARG A 116 5.15 11.29 -8.37
N LEU A 117 4.12 12.01 -7.95
CA LEU A 117 3.64 13.23 -8.58
C LEU A 117 4.04 14.40 -7.66
N ASP A 118 4.94 15.26 -8.13
CA ASP A 118 5.45 16.38 -7.33
C ASP A 118 4.59 17.65 -7.48
N TYR A 119 3.96 17.81 -8.63
CA TYR A 119 3.05 18.93 -8.91
C TYR A 119 1.99 18.53 -9.92
N ILE A 120 0.88 19.22 -9.88
CA ILE A 120 -0.23 19.05 -10.82
C ILE A 120 -0.29 20.33 -11.63
N ASP A 121 0.02 20.22 -12.92
CA ASP A 121 -0.29 21.28 -13.88
C ASP A 121 -1.81 21.44 -14.00
N ASP A 122 -2.28 22.57 -14.50
CA ASP A 122 -3.72 22.82 -14.68
C ASP A 122 -4.35 21.68 -15.47
N ILE A 123 -5.02 20.79 -14.73
CA ILE A 123 -5.78 19.71 -15.36
C ILE A 123 -6.95 20.37 -16.05
N GLU A 124 -6.94 20.38 -17.39
CA GLU A 124 -8.10 20.81 -18.16
C GLU A 124 -9.34 20.04 -17.70
N LYS A 125 -10.28 20.76 -17.10
CA LYS A 125 -11.55 20.19 -16.60
C LYS A 125 -12.54 19.92 -17.74
N ASN A 126 -12.07 19.39 -18.86
CA ASN A 126 -12.92 18.95 -19.97
C ASN A 126 -13.64 17.64 -19.61
N ILE A 127 -14.48 17.69 -18.58
CA ILE A 127 -15.37 16.61 -18.24
C ILE A 127 -16.59 16.71 -19.15
N ASN A 128 -16.87 15.66 -19.91
CA ASN A 128 -18.13 15.53 -20.64
C ASN A 128 -19.29 15.79 -19.67
N PRO A 129 -20.17 16.79 -19.91
CA PRO A 129 -21.22 17.19 -19.00
C PRO A 129 -22.23 16.06 -18.69
N ASN A 130 -22.28 15.02 -19.50
CA ASN A 130 -23.11 13.85 -19.27
C ASN A 130 -22.52 12.87 -18.26
N LEU A 131 -21.25 13.01 -17.89
CA LEU A 131 -20.57 12.17 -16.89
C LEU A 131 -20.70 12.79 -15.51
N LYS A 132 -21.11 12.00 -14.54
CA LYS A 132 -21.26 12.46 -13.15
C LYS A 132 -20.10 11.94 -12.30
N LEU A 133 -19.18 12.83 -11.96
CA LEU A 133 -18.17 12.56 -10.95
C LEU A 133 -18.81 12.54 -9.56
N LYS A 134 -18.65 11.46 -8.82
CA LYS A 134 -19.21 11.27 -7.49
C LYS A 134 -18.16 10.76 -6.52
N LYS A 135 -18.24 11.22 -5.28
CA LYS A 135 -17.49 10.60 -4.19
C LYS A 135 -18.05 9.20 -3.91
N ILE A 136 -17.16 8.23 -3.69
CA ILE A 136 -17.56 6.88 -3.30
C ILE A 136 -18.10 6.93 -1.86
N ASN A 137 -19.27 6.36 -1.65
CA ASN A 137 -19.97 6.32 -0.37
C ASN A 137 -20.89 5.10 -0.27
N ILE A 138 -21.64 4.99 0.80
CA ILE A 138 -22.53 3.84 1.08
C ILE A 138 -23.59 3.58 -0.01
N PHE A 139 -23.98 4.61 -0.78
CA PHE A 139 -25.04 4.51 -1.80
C PHE A 139 -24.50 3.98 -3.15
N ASN A 140 -23.21 4.14 -3.42
CA ASN A 140 -22.61 3.73 -4.69
C ASN A 140 -21.50 2.66 -4.55
N ILE A 141 -21.09 2.33 -3.34
CA ILE A 141 -20.00 1.35 -3.09
C ILE A 141 -20.26 -0.03 -3.72
N LYS A 142 -21.53 -0.49 -3.73
CA LYS A 142 -21.90 -1.75 -4.38
C LYS A 142 -21.66 -1.72 -5.89
N LYS A 143 -21.85 -0.57 -6.53
CA LYS A 143 -21.60 -0.38 -7.96
C LYS A 143 -20.11 -0.36 -8.27
N VAL A 144 -19.29 0.13 -7.31
CA VAL A 144 -17.83 0.10 -7.44
C VAL A 144 -17.30 -1.32 -7.32
N VAL A 145 -17.81 -2.12 -6.39
CA VAL A 145 -17.46 -3.55 -6.30
C VAL A 145 -17.81 -4.26 -7.60
N LYS A 146 -19.00 -4.02 -8.15
CA LYS A 146 -19.40 -4.58 -9.43
C LYS A 146 -18.48 -4.18 -10.58
N LEU A 147 -18.02 -2.91 -10.61
CA LEU A 147 -17.02 -2.49 -11.59
C LEU A 147 -15.73 -3.30 -11.47
N TYR A 148 -15.27 -3.55 -10.25
CA TYR A 148 -14.07 -4.36 -10.02
C TYR A 148 -14.24 -5.82 -10.50
N GLU A 149 -15.39 -6.40 -10.27
CA GLU A 149 -15.72 -7.74 -10.78
C GLU A 149 -15.70 -7.76 -12.33
N GLU A 150 -16.29 -6.74 -12.98
CA GLU A 150 -16.32 -6.62 -14.44
C GLU A 150 -14.93 -6.33 -15.06
N ILE A 151 -14.03 -5.69 -14.32
CA ILE A 151 -12.62 -5.50 -14.74
C ILE A 151 -11.83 -6.82 -14.62
N GLY A 152 -12.14 -7.64 -13.60
CA GLY A 152 -11.51 -8.94 -13.37
C GLY A 152 -10.10 -8.91 -12.75
N GLU A 153 -9.50 -7.73 -12.60
CA GLU A 153 -8.15 -7.57 -12.04
C GLU A 153 -8.11 -7.37 -10.52
N PHE A 154 -9.26 -7.02 -9.92
CA PHE A 154 -9.41 -6.72 -8.49
C PHE A 154 -10.13 -7.85 -7.76
N GLN A 155 -9.62 -9.07 -7.89
CA GLN A 155 -10.21 -10.25 -7.26
C GLN A 155 -10.27 -10.07 -5.74
N ASN A 156 -11.35 -10.55 -5.13
CA ASN A 156 -11.61 -10.52 -3.69
C ASN A 156 -11.87 -9.13 -3.07
N THR A 157 -12.19 -8.10 -3.87
CA THR A 157 -12.61 -6.82 -3.29
C THR A 157 -14.03 -6.91 -2.76
N THR A 158 -14.19 -6.81 -1.43
CA THR A 158 -15.51 -6.80 -0.77
C THR A 158 -15.95 -5.38 -0.43
N ILE A 159 -17.24 -5.21 -0.11
CA ILE A 159 -17.78 -3.94 0.38
C ILE A 159 -17.07 -3.53 1.68
N GLU A 160 -16.77 -4.48 2.55
CA GLU A 160 -16.12 -4.28 3.84
C GLU A 160 -14.68 -3.80 3.64
N SER A 161 -13.91 -4.45 2.76
CA SER A 161 -12.54 -4.05 2.44
C SER A 161 -12.50 -2.65 1.83
N LEU A 162 -13.44 -2.34 0.93
CA LEU A 162 -13.54 -1.02 0.33
C LEU A 162 -13.90 0.07 1.34
N ARG A 163 -14.82 -0.22 2.27
CA ARG A 163 -15.17 0.70 3.38
C ARG A 163 -13.98 0.96 4.29
N SER A 164 -13.22 -0.08 4.61
CA SER A 164 -12.02 0.05 5.45
C SER A 164 -10.99 0.95 4.78
N ASN A 165 -10.71 0.74 3.51
CA ASN A 165 -9.78 1.57 2.75
C ASN A 165 -10.20 3.05 2.69
N LEU A 166 -11.51 3.32 2.58
CA LEU A 166 -12.04 4.68 2.54
C LEU A 166 -12.04 5.40 3.91
N LYS A 167 -11.68 4.72 5.00
CA LYS A 167 -11.45 5.38 6.30
C LYS A 167 -10.13 6.14 6.34
N SER A 168 -9.11 5.65 5.65
CA SER A 168 -7.77 6.26 5.58
C SER A 168 -7.48 6.96 4.24
N GLY A 169 -8.51 7.17 3.42
CA GLY A 169 -8.38 7.79 2.12
C GLY A 169 -9.72 8.24 1.55
N ARG A 170 -9.70 8.59 0.28
CA ARG A 170 -10.87 9.05 -0.46
C ARG A 170 -11.06 8.22 -1.72
N GLY A 171 -12.26 8.21 -2.26
CA GLY A 171 -12.54 7.57 -3.53
C GLY A 171 -13.54 8.37 -4.34
N TYR A 172 -13.29 8.41 -5.64
CA TYR A 172 -14.18 9.04 -6.61
C TYR A 172 -14.50 8.06 -7.73
N CYS A 173 -15.68 8.18 -8.29
CA CYS A 173 -16.11 7.37 -9.42
C CYS A 173 -16.87 8.23 -10.43
N ILE A 174 -16.82 7.81 -11.68
CA ILE A 174 -17.61 8.37 -12.76
C ILE A 174 -18.80 7.44 -12.98
N GLU A 175 -19.99 8.02 -12.99
CA GLU A 175 -21.24 7.30 -13.20
C GLU A 175 -21.91 7.76 -14.50
N GLU A 176 -22.23 6.80 -15.36
CA GLU A 176 -23.06 6.99 -16.54
C GLU A 176 -24.27 6.05 -16.50
N ARG A 177 -25.47 6.55 -16.78
CA ARG A 177 -26.71 5.75 -16.78
C ARG A 177 -26.89 4.85 -15.54
N LYS A 178 -26.55 5.38 -14.36
CA LYS A 178 -26.57 4.70 -13.07
C LYS A 178 -25.54 3.57 -12.88
N LYS A 179 -24.62 3.34 -13.84
CA LYS A 179 -23.51 2.40 -13.76
C LYS A 179 -22.23 3.16 -13.43
N VAL A 180 -21.40 2.64 -12.54
CA VAL A 180 -20.04 3.16 -12.33
C VAL A 180 -19.16 2.60 -13.45
N ILE A 181 -18.53 3.49 -14.20
CA ILE A 181 -17.73 3.15 -15.39
C ILE A 181 -16.23 3.39 -15.20
N SER A 182 -15.85 4.24 -14.24
CA SER A 182 -14.46 4.46 -13.86
C SER A 182 -14.38 4.87 -12.40
N MET A 183 -13.27 4.58 -11.75
CA MET A 183 -13.03 5.00 -10.39
C MET A 183 -11.53 5.09 -10.09
N ALA A 184 -11.22 5.91 -9.09
CA ALA A 184 -9.91 5.98 -8.45
C ALA A 184 -10.11 6.21 -6.96
N LYS A 185 -9.20 5.69 -6.14
CA LYS A 185 -9.19 5.97 -4.70
C LYS A 185 -7.77 6.18 -4.20
N SER A 186 -7.68 6.86 -3.08
CA SER A 186 -6.46 7.00 -2.30
C SER A 186 -6.50 6.15 -1.05
N THR A 187 -5.35 5.93 -0.49
CA THR A 187 -5.14 5.36 0.85
C THR A 187 -3.90 5.99 1.45
N ALA A 188 -3.65 5.74 2.72
CA ALA A 188 -2.50 6.27 3.44
C ALA A 188 -2.34 7.79 3.29
N GLU A 189 -3.47 8.51 3.28
CA GLU A 189 -3.46 9.97 3.22
C GLU A 189 -2.92 10.57 4.53
N ASN A 190 -1.97 11.48 4.39
CA ASN A 190 -1.47 12.32 5.46
C ASN A 190 -1.27 13.75 4.93
N ASP A 191 -0.71 14.65 5.75
CA ASP A 191 -0.57 16.07 5.41
C ASP A 191 0.32 16.32 4.17
N ASN A 192 1.18 15.37 3.80
CA ASN A 192 2.18 15.54 2.76
C ASN A 192 2.03 14.58 1.57
N THR A 193 1.38 13.44 1.77
CA THR A 193 1.31 12.37 0.76
C THR A 193 -0.03 11.66 0.78
N ALA A 194 -0.37 11.09 -0.37
CA ALA A 194 -1.47 10.13 -0.52
C ALA A 194 -1.07 9.08 -1.55
N MET A 195 -1.38 7.83 -1.30
CA MET A 195 -1.16 6.78 -2.29
C MET A 195 -2.42 6.58 -3.11
N ILE A 196 -2.31 6.70 -4.43
CA ILE A 196 -3.41 6.40 -5.35
C ILE A 196 -3.43 4.91 -5.64
N ILE A 197 -4.55 4.28 -5.40
CA ILE A 197 -4.76 2.84 -5.59
C ILE A 197 -6.09 2.55 -6.26
N GLY A 198 -6.25 1.32 -6.75
CA GLY A 198 -7.52 0.83 -7.28
C GLY A 198 -8.09 1.69 -8.40
N VAL A 199 -7.21 2.23 -9.26
CA VAL A 199 -7.65 2.94 -10.46
C VAL A 199 -8.17 1.94 -11.46
N GLY A 200 -9.43 2.08 -11.87
CA GLY A 200 -10.05 1.14 -12.79
C GLY A 200 -11.09 1.79 -13.69
N THR A 201 -11.09 1.37 -14.96
CA THR A 201 -12.09 1.75 -15.96
C THR A 201 -12.67 0.50 -16.61
N HIS A 202 -13.99 0.46 -16.69
CA HIS A 202 -14.72 -0.61 -17.37
C HIS A 202 -14.19 -0.83 -18.80
N PRO A 203 -13.97 -2.06 -19.28
CA PRO A 203 -13.33 -2.33 -20.56
C PRO A 203 -13.92 -1.55 -21.73
N GLU A 204 -15.25 -1.48 -21.83
CA GLU A 204 -15.94 -0.76 -22.91
C GLU A 204 -15.78 0.76 -22.90
N TYR A 205 -15.26 1.33 -21.78
CA TYR A 205 -15.09 2.76 -21.56
C TYR A 205 -13.62 3.17 -21.49
N ARG A 206 -12.70 2.26 -21.80
CA ARG A 206 -11.25 2.55 -21.83
C ARG A 206 -10.89 3.48 -22.98
N ASN A 207 -9.69 4.04 -22.92
CA ASN A 207 -9.13 4.98 -23.92
C ASN A 207 -9.90 6.31 -24.07
N GLN A 208 -10.71 6.69 -23.10
CA GLN A 208 -11.45 7.96 -23.07
C GLN A 208 -10.92 8.93 -22.01
N GLY A 209 -9.77 8.63 -21.40
CA GLY A 209 -9.16 9.48 -20.37
C GLY A 209 -9.96 9.57 -19.06
N LEU A 210 -10.90 8.66 -18.79
CA LEU A 210 -11.80 8.76 -17.62
C LEU A 210 -11.06 8.64 -16.29
N ALA A 211 -10.02 7.82 -16.22
CA ALA A 211 -9.25 7.62 -15.00
C ALA A 211 -8.29 8.77 -14.68
N SER A 212 -8.01 9.63 -15.67
CA SER A 212 -7.12 10.81 -15.53
C SER A 212 -7.88 12.07 -15.12
N LYS A 213 -9.17 12.00 -14.94
CA LYS A 213 -10.07 13.11 -14.56
C LYS A 213 -10.49 13.02 -13.11
#